data_3ce2206a6fa773aa7f573985547f35e2
#
_entry.id   3ce2206a6fa773aa7f573985547f35e2
#
_cell.length_a   1.000
_cell.length_b   1.000
_cell.length_c   1.000
_cell.angle_alpha   90.00
_cell.angle_beta   90.00
_cell.angle_gamma   90.00
#
_symmetry.space_group_name_H-M   'P 1'
#
loop_
_entity.id
_entity.type
_entity.pdbx_description
1 polymer ?
#
loop_
_entity_poly.entity_id
_entity_poly.type
_entity_poly.pdbx_seq_one_letter_code
_entity_poly.pdbx_strand_id
1 'polypeptide(L)'
;RVGEEPMRVISGAFGKEKIHYEAPASADVPAMMNELLAWINSSSEIDDVLKAAIAHLWFVSIHPFDDGNGRITRTITDMLLARADGMPHRYYSISASINNMKSEYYAVLEKTQKGNLDITEWLLWFIKCLEVAVDSTEKIIDKVIEKSVFWEKCRRIPMNERQTKMINMLWDGFDGKLKSSKWAKICKCSEDTALRDISFLVAEGLLRKSEEGGRSTNYELNV
;
A
#
# COMPACT_ATOMS: atom_id res chain seq x y z
N ARG A 1 7.59 20.73 -19.40
CA ARG A 1 8.84 20.52 -20.15
C ARG A 1 8.97 21.50 -21.31
N VAL A 2 10.18 21.87 -21.65
CA VAL A 2 10.52 22.75 -22.76
C VAL A 2 11.66 22.08 -23.55
N GLY A 3 11.65 22.22 -24.87
CA GLY A 3 12.67 21.68 -25.77
C GLY A 3 12.07 21.04 -27.01
N GLU A 4 12.91 20.85 -28.02
CA GLU A 4 12.52 20.24 -29.31
C GLU A 4 12.75 18.73 -29.32
N GLU A 5 13.59 18.23 -28.40
CA GLU A 5 13.87 16.79 -28.32
C GLU A 5 12.68 16.00 -27.77
N PRO A 6 12.35 14.82 -28.33
CA PRO A 6 11.28 14.00 -27.86
C PRO A 6 11.58 13.44 -26.47
N MET A 7 10.64 13.62 -25.54
CA MET A 7 10.71 13.03 -24.21
C MET A 7 10.44 11.52 -24.28
N ARG A 8 11.35 10.70 -23.76
CA ARG A 8 11.25 9.24 -23.82
C ARG A 8 11.31 8.62 -22.43
N VAL A 9 10.44 7.67 -22.19
CA VAL A 9 10.54 6.77 -21.03
C VAL A 9 11.42 5.60 -21.42
N ILE A 10 12.59 5.52 -20.82
CA ILE A 10 13.61 4.53 -21.17
C ILE A 10 13.99 3.67 -19.97
N SER A 11 14.48 2.45 -20.23
CA SER A 11 15.15 1.60 -19.25
C SER A 11 16.37 0.93 -19.87
N GLY A 12 17.28 0.43 -19.03
CA GLY A 12 18.50 -0.23 -19.45
C GLY A 12 19.76 0.60 -19.18
N ALA A 13 20.93 0.02 -19.45
CA ALA A 13 22.20 0.70 -19.29
C ALA A 13 22.45 1.67 -20.46
N PHE A 14 23.25 2.69 -20.23
CA PHE A 14 23.65 3.66 -21.26
C PHE A 14 24.20 2.94 -22.51
N GLY A 15 23.66 3.28 -23.68
CA GLY A 15 23.99 2.67 -24.98
C GLY A 15 23.26 1.34 -25.26
N LYS A 16 22.36 0.89 -24.35
CA LYS A 16 21.48 -0.29 -24.52
C LYS A 16 20.07 0.01 -24.01
N GLU A 17 19.64 1.25 -24.18
CA GLU A 17 18.34 1.71 -23.69
C GLU A 17 17.19 1.08 -24.48
N LYS A 18 16.18 0.62 -23.76
CA LYS A 18 14.89 0.24 -24.34
C LYS A 18 13.92 1.41 -24.17
N ILE A 19 13.40 1.90 -25.29
CA ILE A 19 12.35 2.93 -25.29
C ILE A 19 11.01 2.24 -25.05
N HIS A 20 10.37 2.60 -23.95
CA HIS A 20 9.04 2.10 -23.58
C HIS A 20 7.94 2.98 -24.15
N TYR A 21 8.14 4.28 -24.09
CA TYR A 21 7.16 5.26 -24.55
C TYR A 21 7.88 6.53 -25.05
N GLU A 22 7.33 7.14 -26.09
CA GLU A 22 7.71 8.47 -26.56
C GLU A 22 6.52 9.40 -26.39
N ALA A 23 6.69 10.42 -25.56
CA ALA A 23 5.65 11.36 -25.22
C ALA A 23 5.41 12.38 -26.34
N PRO A 24 4.23 13.02 -26.41
CA PRO A 24 3.93 14.06 -27.41
C PRO A 24 4.97 15.18 -27.45
N ALA A 25 4.99 15.96 -28.53
CA ALA A 25 5.90 17.10 -28.65
C ALA A 25 5.62 18.14 -27.54
N SER A 26 6.67 18.82 -27.07
CA SER A 26 6.54 19.84 -26.00
C SER A 26 5.58 20.96 -26.36
N ALA A 27 5.47 21.31 -27.62
CA ALA A 27 4.58 22.35 -28.12
C ALA A 27 3.10 22.00 -27.95
N ASP A 28 2.74 20.69 -27.96
CA ASP A 28 1.35 20.21 -27.85
C ASP A 28 0.90 20.06 -26.38
N VAL A 29 1.86 19.95 -25.45
CA VAL A 29 1.57 19.70 -24.01
C VAL A 29 0.60 20.70 -23.40
N PRO A 30 0.71 22.03 -23.61
CA PRO A 30 -0.23 22.97 -23.01
C PRO A 30 -1.69 22.76 -23.47
N ALA A 31 -1.89 22.46 -24.75
CA ALA A 31 -3.24 22.20 -25.30
C ALA A 31 -3.82 20.91 -24.74
N MET A 32 -3.03 19.82 -24.74
CA MET A 32 -3.44 18.51 -24.17
C MET A 32 -3.74 18.59 -22.67
N MET A 33 -2.95 19.35 -21.92
CA MET A 33 -3.19 19.55 -20.49
C MET A 33 -4.48 20.35 -20.24
N ASN A 34 -4.75 21.39 -21.03
CA ASN A 34 -5.99 22.14 -20.93
C ASN A 34 -7.22 21.27 -21.22
N GLU A 35 -7.14 20.41 -22.23
CA GLU A 35 -8.19 19.45 -22.57
C GLU A 35 -8.43 18.45 -21.44
N LEU A 36 -7.38 17.83 -20.89
CA LEU A 36 -7.46 16.93 -19.77
C LEU A 36 -8.09 17.60 -18.54
N LEU A 37 -7.65 18.81 -18.19
CA LEU A 37 -8.16 19.55 -17.04
C LEU A 37 -9.63 19.95 -17.22
N ALA A 38 -10.03 20.37 -18.42
CA ALA A 38 -11.41 20.65 -18.75
C ALA A 38 -12.28 19.40 -18.60
N TRP A 39 -11.80 18.26 -19.13
CA TRP A 39 -12.50 16.99 -19.03
C TRP A 39 -12.63 16.48 -17.58
N ILE A 40 -11.56 16.56 -16.77
CA ILE A 40 -11.60 16.20 -15.34
C ILE A 40 -12.67 17.00 -14.58
N ASN A 41 -12.82 18.28 -14.91
CA ASN A 41 -13.74 19.18 -14.23
C ASN A 41 -15.16 19.22 -14.86
N SER A 42 -15.38 18.56 -15.99
CA SER A 42 -16.70 18.45 -16.60
C SER A 42 -17.58 17.42 -15.87
N SER A 43 -18.89 17.62 -15.91
CA SER A 43 -19.85 16.56 -15.60
C SER A 43 -19.79 15.51 -16.71
N SER A 44 -19.78 14.24 -16.36
CA SER A 44 -19.81 13.14 -17.32
C SER A 44 -20.71 12.02 -16.78
N GLU A 45 -21.27 11.22 -17.68
CA GLU A 45 -22.00 9.99 -17.32
C GLU A 45 -21.06 8.81 -16.99
N ILE A 46 -19.75 9.04 -17.12
CA ILE A 46 -18.72 8.02 -16.80
C ILE A 46 -18.64 7.91 -15.29
N ASP A 47 -18.62 6.67 -14.80
CA ASP A 47 -18.35 6.35 -13.41
C ASP A 47 -17.07 7.03 -12.91
N ASP A 48 -17.10 7.61 -11.70
CA ASP A 48 -16.02 8.44 -11.17
C ASP A 48 -14.72 7.65 -10.96
N VAL A 49 -14.79 6.34 -10.66
CA VAL A 49 -13.61 5.46 -10.56
C VAL A 49 -12.98 5.25 -11.93
N LEU A 50 -13.81 5.01 -12.95
CA LEU A 50 -13.33 4.91 -14.34
C LEU A 50 -12.77 6.24 -14.83
N LYS A 51 -13.36 7.36 -14.42
CA LYS A 51 -12.84 8.71 -14.70
C LYS A 51 -11.44 8.90 -14.10
N ALA A 52 -11.22 8.43 -12.88
CA ALA A 52 -9.90 8.47 -12.25
C ALA A 52 -8.87 7.59 -13.01
N ALA A 53 -9.28 6.40 -13.47
CA ALA A 53 -8.43 5.52 -14.26
C ALA A 53 -8.03 6.12 -15.61
N ILE A 54 -8.99 6.74 -16.31
CA ILE A 54 -8.75 7.40 -17.59
C ILE A 54 -7.83 8.62 -17.40
N ALA A 55 -8.10 9.45 -16.40
CA ALA A 55 -7.25 10.61 -16.09
C ALA A 55 -5.81 10.21 -15.77
N HIS A 56 -5.62 9.09 -15.05
CA HIS A 56 -4.30 8.51 -14.79
C HIS A 56 -3.55 8.19 -16.08
N LEU A 57 -4.17 7.40 -16.95
CA LEU A 57 -3.58 7.01 -18.24
C LEU A 57 -3.28 8.23 -19.12
N TRP A 58 -4.25 9.15 -19.18
CA TRP A 58 -4.12 10.35 -20.03
C TRP A 58 -2.99 11.25 -19.56
N PHE A 59 -2.93 11.58 -18.25
CA PHE A 59 -1.86 12.42 -17.72
C PHE A 59 -0.47 11.77 -17.86
N VAL A 60 -0.33 10.48 -17.55
CA VAL A 60 0.96 9.80 -17.69
C VAL A 60 1.42 9.71 -19.15
N SER A 61 0.46 9.70 -20.10
CA SER A 61 0.75 9.70 -21.55
C SER A 61 1.12 11.08 -22.08
N ILE A 62 0.50 12.16 -21.59
CA ILE A 62 0.95 13.53 -21.92
C ILE A 62 2.38 13.75 -21.43
N HIS A 63 2.73 13.21 -20.27
CA HIS A 63 4.06 13.30 -19.66
C HIS A 63 4.59 14.74 -19.60
N PRO A 64 3.86 15.68 -18.95
CA PRO A 64 4.09 17.12 -19.11
C PRO A 64 5.34 17.67 -18.46
N PHE A 65 6.01 16.93 -17.58
CA PHE A 65 7.18 17.39 -16.82
C PHE A 65 8.44 16.61 -17.18
N ASP A 66 9.61 17.17 -16.90
CA ASP A 66 10.88 16.49 -17.08
C ASP A 66 11.10 15.39 -16.03
N ASP A 67 10.60 15.59 -14.82
CA ASP A 67 10.55 14.57 -13.75
C ASP A 67 9.27 14.70 -12.93
N GLY A 68 8.94 13.64 -12.21
CA GLY A 68 7.82 13.62 -11.27
C GLY A 68 6.46 13.27 -11.87
N ASN A 69 6.37 13.00 -13.17
CA ASN A 69 5.09 12.67 -13.82
C ASN A 69 4.34 11.54 -13.11
N GLY A 70 5.01 10.46 -12.78
CA GLY A 70 4.37 9.35 -12.06
C GLY A 70 3.86 9.72 -10.65
N ARG A 71 4.55 10.60 -9.93
CA ARG A 71 4.10 11.11 -8.62
C ARG A 71 2.85 11.98 -8.76
N ILE A 72 2.86 12.90 -9.70
CA ILE A 72 1.73 13.79 -9.98
C ILE A 72 0.54 13.00 -10.50
N THR A 73 0.76 12.03 -11.41
CA THR A 73 -0.30 11.13 -11.88
C THR A 73 -1.03 10.46 -10.72
N ARG A 74 -0.28 9.87 -9.79
CA ARG A 74 -0.88 9.22 -8.61
C ARG A 74 -1.62 10.21 -7.71
N THR A 75 -1.11 11.43 -7.54
CA THR A 75 -1.80 12.49 -6.77
C THR A 75 -3.11 12.90 -7.43
N ILE A 76 -3.16 13.06 -8.76
CA ILE A 76 -4.38 13.35 -9.49
C ILE A 76 -5.38 12.20 -9.35
N THR A 77 -4.90 10.97 -9.45
CA THR A 77 -5.72 9.76 -9.24
C THR A 77 -6.30 9.73 -7.83
N ASP A 78 -5.49 9.96 -6.82
CA ASP A 78 -5.91 10.01 -5.42
C ASP A 78 -6.97 11.10 -5.19
N MET A 79 -6.80 12.27 -5.81
CA MET A 79 -7.78 13.36 -5.74
C MET A 79 -9.13 12.96 -6.37
N LEU A 80 -9.10 12.31 -7.54
CA LEU A 80 -10.32 11.91 -8.24
C LEU A 80 -11.04 10.76 -7.51
N LEU A 81 -10.31 9.78 -6.99
CA LEU A 81 -10.89 8.72 -6.17
C LEU A 81 -11.47 9.27 -4.86
N ALA A 82 -10.85 10.27 -4.22
CA ALA A 82 -11.43 10.91 -3.05
C ALA A 82 -12.75 11.65 -3.36
N ARG A 83 -12.87 12.22 -4.57
CA ARG A 83 -14.14 12.79 -5.04
C ARG A 83 -15.20 11.71 -5.26
N ALA A 84 -14.81 10.57 -5.87
CA ALA A 84 -15.70 9.43 -6.10
C ALA A 84 -16.23 8.86 -4.78
N ASP A 85 -15.38 8.71 -3.77
CA ASP A 85 -15.75 8.21 -2.45
C ASP A 85 -16.66 9.18 -1.66
N GLY A 86 -16.69 10.45 -2.03
CA GLY A 86 -17.44 11.51 -1.31
C GLY A 86 -16.95 11.72 0.12
N MET A 87 -15.74 11.27 0.45
CA MET A 87 -15.15 11.32 1.79
C MET A 87 -13.89 12.17 1.81
N PRO A 88 -13.68 12.98 2.88
CA PRO A 88 -12.48 13.82 3.00
C PRO A 88 -11.20 13.03 3.24
N HIS A 89 -11.32 11.80 3.72
CA HIS A 89 -10.18 10.92 4.03
C HIS A 89 -10.37 9.56 3.38
N ARG A 90 -9.34 9.10 2.68
CA ARG A 90 -9.26 7.76 2.13
C ARG A 90 -8.38 6.89 3.02
N TYR A 91 -8.82 5.68 3.26
CA TYR A 91 -8.09 4.72 4.09
C TYR A 91 -7.26 3.73 3.27
N TYR A 92 -7.45 3.69 1.94
CA TYR A 92 -6.69 2.84 1.02
C TYR A 92 -5.71 3.65 0.17
N SER A 93 -4.63 3.00 -0.27
CA SER A 93 -3.57 3.64 -1.06
C SER A 93 -3.36 2.90 -2.38
N ILE A 94 -3.88 3.47 -3.46
CA ILE A 94 -3.61 2.94 -4.80
C ILE A 94 -2.12 3.02 -5.16
N SER A 95 -1.41 4.03 -4.65
CA SER A 95 0.03 4.17 -4.84
C SER A 95 0.82 3.00 -4.27
N ALA A 96 0.42 2.47 -3.10
CA ALA A 96 1.03 1.28 -2.51
C ALA A 96 0.76 0.04 -3.35
N SER A 97 -0.47 -0.14 -3.82
CA SER A 97 -0.86 -1.27 -4.68
C SER A 97 -0.16 -1.24 -6.04
N ILE A 98 -0.05 -0.06 -6.68
CA ILE A 98 0.74 0.12 -7.90
C ILE A 98 2.20 -0.29 -7.67
N ASN A 99 2.79 0.08 -6.52
CA ASN A 99 4.17 -0.30 -6.22
C ASN A 99 4.33 -1.82 -6.03
N ASN A 100 3.36 -2.49 -5.41
CA ASN A 100 3.34 -3.94 -5.25
C ASN A 100 3.15 -4.67 -6.60
N MET A 101 2.41 -4.07 -7.53
CA MET A 101 2.13 -4.59 -8.88
C MET A 101 2.96 -3.87 -9.96
N LYS A 102 4.14 -3.39 -9.62
CA LYS A 102 4.95 -2.47 -10.45
C LYS A 102 5.25 -3.01 -11.85
N SER A 103 5.57 -4.28 -11.96
CA SER A 103 5.86 -4.92 -13.27
C SER A 103 4.63 -4.99 -14.17
N GLU A 104 3.46 -5.34 -13.60
CA GLU A 104 2.19 -5.38 -14.33
C GLU A 104 1.78 -3.97 -14.78
N TYR A 105 1.94 -2.98 -13.89
CA TYR A 105 1.68 -1.57 -14.17
C TYR A 105 2.41 -1.07 -15.41
N TYR A 106 3.73 -1.25 -15.47
CA TYR A 106 4.50 -0.81 -16.62
C TYR A 106 4.20 -1.60 -17.90
N ALA A 107 3.91 -2.90 -17.77
CA ALA A 107 3.56 -3.72 -18.92
C ALA A 107 2.23 -3.28 -19.54
N VAL A 108 1.19 -3.05 -18.73
CA VAL A 108 -0.12 -2.61 -19.24
C VAL A 108 -0.05 -1.18 -19.78
N LEU A 109 0.71 -0.28 -19.15
CA LEU A 109 0.93 1.07 -19.67
C LEU A 109 1.61 1.04 -21.04
N GLU A 110 2.74 0.34 -21.16
CA GLU A 110 3.48 0.24 -22.44
C GLU A 110 2.58 -0.32 -23.55
N LYS A 111 1.81 -1.36 -23.24
CA LYS A 111 0.88 -1.99 -24.19
C LYS A 111 -0.21 -1.02 -24.63
N THR A 112 -0.86 -0.34 -23.67
CA THR A 112 -1.96 0.58 -23.95
C THR A 112 -1.47 1.83 -24.72
N GLN A 113 -0.33 2.40 -24.33
CA GLN A 113 0.25 3.58 -24.98
C GLN A 113 0.74 3.33 -26.41
N LYS A 114 1.08 2.09 -26.75
CA LYS A 114 1.50 1.67 -28.09
C LYS A 114 0.37 1.06 -28.93
N GLY A 115 -0.79 0.83 -28.31
CA GLY A 115 -1.96 0.20 -28.92
C GLY A 115 -2.81 1.18 -29.73
N ASN A 116 -4.03 0.75 -29.96
CA ASN A 116 -5.11 1.58 -30.49
C ASN A 116 -5.82 2.34 -29.34
N LEU A 117 -6.99 2.92 -29.61
CA LEU A 117 -7.78 3.63 -28.59
C LEU A 117 -8.57 2.71 -27.61
N ASP A 118 -8.40 1.39 -27.72
CA ASP A 118 -9.00 0.45 -26.77
C ASP A 118 -8.16 0.41 -25.49
N ILE A 119 -8.72 0.96 -24.42
CA ILE A 119 -8.10 1.02 -23.09
C ILE A 119 -8.69 0.01 -22.11
N THR A 120 -9.43 -0.98 -22.60
CA THR A 120 -10.14 -1.96 -21.75
C THR A 120 -9.19 -2.69 -20.80
N GLU A 121 -8.04 -3.15 -21.27
CA GLU A 121 -7.07 -3.86 -20.42
C GLU A 121 -6.50 -2.96 -19.32
N TRP A 122 -6.29 -1.67 -19.62
CA TRP A 122 -5.88 -0.69 -18.62
C TRP A 122 -6.96 -0.52 -17.54
N LEU A 123 -8.22 -0.35 -17.93
CA LEU A 123 -9.33 -0.18 -16.98
C LEU A 123 -9.48 -1.41 -16.09
N LEU A 124 -9.43 -2.62 -16.65
CA LEU A 124 -9.51 -3.87 -15.90
C LEU A 124 -8.34 -3.99 -14.90
N TRP A 125 -7.12 -3.67 -15.33
CA TRP A 125 -5.96 -3.67 -14.44
C TRP A 125 -6.11 -2.65 -13.32
N PHE A 126 -6.59 -1.44 -13.62
CA PHE A 126 -6.76 -0.38 -12.65
C PHE A 126 -7.79 -0.76 -11.57
N ILE A 127 -8.94 -1.34 -11.98
CA ILE A 127 -9.97 -1.82 -11.05
C ILE A 127 -9.38 -2.92 -10.14
N LYS A 128 -8.67 -3.90 -10.70
CA LYS A 128 -7.98 -4.94 -9.92
C LYS A 128 -6.97 -4.33 -8.92
N CYS A 129 -6.22 -3.32 -9.34
CA CYS A 129 -5.26 -2.64 -8.47
C CYS A 129 -5.98 -1.90 -7.33
N LEU A 130 -7.14 -1.32 -7.58
CA LEU A 130 -7.97 -0.66 -6.58
C LEU A 130 -8.57 -1.68 -5.59
N GLU A 131 -9.07 -2.82 -6.07
CA GLU A 131 -9.54 -3.94 -5.24
C GLU A 131 -8.45 -4.38 -4.26
N VAL A 132 -7.23 -4.64 -4.75
CA VAL A 132 -6.08 -4.98 -3.89
C VAL A 132 -5.77 -3.89 -2.86
N ALA A 133 -5.96 -2.61 -3.20
CA ALA A 133 -5.75 -1.51 -2.27
C ALA A 133 -6.78 -1.53 -1.13
N VAL A 134 -8.04 -1.77 -1.45
CA VAL A 134 -9.15 -1.85 -0.47
C VAL A 134 -8.96 -3.07 0.43
N ASP A 135 -8.76 -4.27 -0.14
CA ASP A 135 -8.56 -5.52 0.62
C ASP A 135 -7.37 -5.43 1.59
N SER A 136 -6.28 -4.79 1.15
CA SER A 136 -5.11 -4.59 2.00
C SER A 136 -5.41 -3.69 3.19
N THR A 137 -6.28 -2.71 3.00
CA THR A 137 -6.70 -1.78 4.04
C THR A 137 -7.67 -2.43 5.02
N GLU A 138 -8.63 -3.22 4.55
CA GLU A 138 -9.53 -3.98 5.42
C GLU A 138 -8.74 -4.85 6.39
N LYS A 139 -7.75 -5.59 5.91
CA LYS A 139 -6.87 -6.41 6.76
C LYS A 139 -6.10 -5.60 7.82
N ILE A 140 -5.72 -4.35 7.51
CA ILE A 140 -5.07 -3.47 8.47
C ILE A 140 -6.08 -2.98 9.51
N ILE A 141 -7.27 -2.58 9.09
CA ILE A 141 -8.35 -2.12 9.96
C ILE A 141 -8.76 -3.25 10.92
N ASP A 142 -8.97 -4.46 10.42
CA ASP A 142 -9.31 -5.62 11.23
C ASP A 142 -8.28 -5.86 12.33
N LYS A 143 -6.99 -5.84 12.00
CA LYS A 143 -5.92 -5.95 13.01
C LYS A 143 -5.94 -4.84 14.04
N VAL A 144 -6.24 -3.60 13.65
CA VAL A 144 -6.34 -2.47 14.57
C VAL A 144 -7.53 -2.64 15.52
N ILE A 145 -8.67 -3.10 14.99
CA ILE A 145 -9.87 -3.39 15.79
C ILE A 145 -9.59 -4.55 16.76
N GLU A 146 -9.04 -5.66 16.29
CA GLU A 146 -8.66 -6.80 17.12
C GLU A 146 -7.69 -6.37 18.24
N LYS A 147 -6.66 -5.60 17.90
CA LYS A 147 -5.73 -5.05 18.89
C LYS A 147 -6.44 -4.16 19.91
N SER A 148 -7.38 -3.33 19.48
CA SER A 148 -8.16 -2.45 20.35
C SER A 148 -9.05 -3.25 21.32
N VAL A 149 -9.77 -4.26 20.81
CA VAL A 149 -10.60 -5.16 21.62
C VAL A 149 -9.75 -5.93 22.61
N PHE A 150 -8.58 -6.42 22.20
CA PHE A 150 -7.64 -7.09 23.10
C PHE A 150 -7.19 -6.17 24.24
N TRP A 151 -6.82 -4.92 23.95
CA TRP A 151 -6.40 -3.97 24.97
C TRP A 151 -7.53 -3.55 25.91
N GLU A 152 -8.77 -3.53 25.43
CA GLU A 152 -9.93 -3.28 26.30
C GLU A 152 -10.11 -4.42 27.32
N LYS A 153 -9.94 -5.70 26.91
CA LYS A 153 -9.90 -6.85 27.84
C LYS A 153 -8.77 -6.71 28.86
N CYS A 154 -7.60 -6.20 28.43
CA CYS A 154 -6.43 -6.03 29.28
C CYS A 154 -6.56 -4.90 30.33
N ARG A 155 -7.54 -4.01 30.21
CA ARG A 155 -7.68 -2.79 31.03
C ARG A 155 -7.69 -3.04 32.55
N ARG A 156 -8.14 -4.21 32.98
CA ARG A 156 -8.24 -4.60 34.40
C ARG A 156 -7.10 -5.51 34.88
N ILE A 157 -6.19 -5.87 33.99
CA ILE A 157 -5.07 -6.78 34.28
C ILE A 157 -3.83 -5.94 34.59
N PRO A 158 -3.26 -6.04 35.81
CA PRO A 158 -2.09 -5.24 36.20
C PRO A 158 -0.82 -5.77 35.54
N MET A 159 -0.57 -5.37 34.31
CA MET A 159 0.64 -5.74 33.57
C MET A 159 1.81 -4.80 33.91
N ASN A 160 3.02 -5.38 34.03
CA ASN A 160 4.23 -4.61 34.13
C ASN A 160 4.70 -4.12 32.74
N GLU A 161 5.70 -3.21 32.72
CA GLU A 161 6.21 -2.60 31.48
C GLU A 161 6.75 -3.63 30.48
N ARG A 162 7.42 -4.70 30.96
CA ARG A 162 7.94 -5.76 30.09
C ARG A 162 6.81 -6.52 29.40
N GLN A 163 5.75 -6.86 30.15
CA GLN A 163 4.57 -7.56 29.64
C GLN A 163 3.85 -6.70 28.60
N THR A 164 3.59 -5.43 28.89
CA THR A 164 2.98 -4.47 27.97
C THR A 164 3.82 -4.32 26.68
N LYS A 165 5.14 -4.18 26.84
CA LYS A 165 6.06 -4.09 25.69
C LYS A 165 5.97 -5.31 24.79
N MET A 166 6.02 -6.51 25.38
CA MET A 166 6.03 -7.74 24.59
C MET A 166 4.70 -8.03 23.90
N ILE A 167 3.58 -7.74 24.56
CA ILE A 167 2.25 -7.82 23.94
C ILE A 167 2.17 -6.88 22.73
N ASN A 168 2.63 -5.63 22.86
CA ASN A 168 2.66 -4.71 21.70
C ASN A 168 3.53 -5.24 20.57
N MET A 169 4.73 -5.76 20.88
CA MET A 169 5.59 -6.34 19.86
C MET A 169 4.95 -7.53 19.14
N LEU A 170 4.21 -8.36 19.85
CA LEU A 170 3.48 -9.50 19.25
C LEU A 170 2.38 -9.01 18.29
N TRP A 171 1.69 -7.92 18.62
CA TRP A 171 0.70 -7.30 17.74
C TRP A 171 1.31 -6.61 16.51
N ASP A 172 2.45 -5.95 16.70
CA ASP A 172 3.05 -5.11 15.65
C ASP A 172 3.94 -5.91 14.67
N GLY A 173 3.99 -7.21 14.81
CA GLY A 173 4.76 -8.12 13.94
C GLY A 173 6.03 -8.62 14.61
N PHE A 174 5.88 -9.67 15.43
CA PHE A 174 6.99 -10.32 16.10
C PHE A 174 7.68 -11.31 15.17
N ASP A 175 8.96 -11.12 14.93
CA ASP A 175 9.73 -12.03 14.08
C ASP A 175 10.01 -13.37 14.78
N GLY A 176 9.55 -14.45 14.14
CA GLY A 176 9.72 -15.84 14.62
C GLY A 176 8.91 -16.17 15.88
N LYS A 177 9.27 -17.27 16.56
CA LYS A 177 8.50 -17.83 17.71
C LYS A 177 8.90 -17.19 19.04
N LEU A 178 7.94 -16.84 19.88
CA LEU A 178 8.18 -16.32 21.22
C LEU A 178 8.57 -17.47 22.18
N LYS A 179 9.76 -17.36 22.78
CA LYS A 179 10.29 -18.25 23.83
C LYS A 179 10.72 -17.42 25.02
N SER A 180 10.84 -18.05 26.21
CA SER A 180 11.34 -17.38 27.43
C SER A 180 12.72 -16.75 27.23
N SER A 181 13.63 -17.43 26.55
CA SER A 181 14.97 -16.93 26.26
C SER A 181 14.95 -15.71 25.33
N LYS A 182 14.05 -15.66 24.33
CA LYS A 182 13.89 -14.50 23.45
C LYS A 182 13.26 -13.31 24.19
N TRP A 183 12.27 -13.58 25.04
CA TRP A 183 11.69 -12.59 25.96
C TRP A 183 12.76 -11.98 26.86
N ALA A 184 13.56 -12.85 27.56
CA ALA A 184 14.61 -12.42 28.45
C ALA A 184 15.63 -11.49 27.76
N LYS A 185 16.03 -11.84 26.53
CA LYS A 185 16.95 -11.04 25.71
C LYS A 185 16.35 -9.67 25.36
N ILE A 186 15.09 -9.62 24.89
CA ILE A 186 14.41 -8.37 24.48
C ILE A 186 14.17 -7.46 25.68
N CYS A 187 13.73 -8.03 26.80
CA CYS A 187 13.39 -7.29 28.00
C CYS A 187 14.59 -7.08 28.94
N LYS A 188 15.78 -7.58 28.60
CA LYS A 188 17.01 -7.49 29.41
C LYS A 188 16.80 -7.97 30.85
N CYS A 189 16.18 -9.15 31.03
CA CYS A 189 15.92 -9.77 32.32
C CYS A 189 16.40 -11.23 32.33
N SER A 190 16.38 -11.88 33.50
CA SER A 190 16.68 -13.33 33.60
C SER A 190 15.60 -14.18 32.94
N GLU A 191 15.94 -15.39 32.51
CA GLU A 191 14.94 -16.33 31.94
C GLU A 191 13.85 -16.70 32.95
N ASP A 192 14.17 -16.78 34.22
CA ASP A 192 13.17 -17.03 35.29
C ASP A 192 12.17 -15.88 35.40
N THR A 193 12.64 -14.63 35.27
CA THR A 193 11.77 -13.45 35.25
C THR A 193 10.88 -13.46 34.01
N ALA A 194 11.45 -13.76 32.84
CA ALA A 194 10.71 -13.90 31.61
C ALA A 194 9.64 -14.99 31.69
N LEU A 195 9.98 -16.14 32.29
CA LEU A 195 9.04 -17.25 32.46
C LEU A 195 7.89 -16.87 33.41
N ARG A 196 8.17 -16.12 34.50
CA ARG A 196 7.11 -15.60 35.40
C ARG A 196 6.18 -14.61 34.67
N ASP A 197 6.76 -13.67 33.92
CA ASP A 197 5.99 -12.70 33.11
C ASP A 197 5.08 -13.42 32.12
N ILE A 198 5.59 -14.42 31.40
CA ILE A 198 4.84 -15.24 30.44
C ILE A 198 3.76 -16.06 31.14
N SER A 199 4.11 -16.73 32.27
CA SER A 199 3.16 -17.57 33.01
C SER A 199 1.99 -16.76 33.53
N PHE A 200 2.23 -15.54 34.00
CA PHE A 200 1.17 -14.60 34.38
C PHE A 200 0.24 -14.32 33.20
N LEU A 201 0.78 -13.96 32.04
CA LEU A 201 -0.02 -13.64 30.84
C LEU A 201 -0.80 -14.87 30.34
N VAL A 202 -0.25 -16.07 30.50
CA VAL A 202 -0.97 -17.31 30.16
C VAL A 202 -2.10 -17.57 31.15
N ALA A 203 -1.87 -17.34 32.45
CA ALA A 203 -2.90 -17.49 33.49
C ALA A 203 -4.06 -16.49 33.30
N GLU A 204 -3.75 -15.26 32.88
CA GLU A 204 -4.74 -14.23 32.56
C GLU A 204 -5.41 -14.45 31.17
N GLY A 205 -5.02 -15.51 30.44
CA GLY A 205 -5.60 -15.82 29.13
C GLY A 205 -5.20 -14.87 28.00
N LEU A 206 -4.13 -14.09 28.16
CA LEU A 206 -3.60 -13.16 27.14
C LEU A 206 -2.61 -13.81 26.21
N LEU A 207 -1.90 -14.82 26.68
CA LEU A 207 -1.03 -15.70 25.89
C LEU A 207 -1.52 -17.13 25.98
N ARG A 208 -1.25 -17.91 24.95
CA ARG A 208 -1.40 -19.37 24.96
C ARG A 208 -0.11 -20.04 24.49
N LYS A 209 0.06 -21.31 24.86
CA LYS A 209 1.12 -22.13 24.27
C LYS A 209 0.72 -22.48 22.85
N SER A 210 1.66 -22.31 21.92
CA SER A 210 1.45 -22.73 20.52
C SER A 210 1.34 -24.26 20.45
N GLU A 211 0.38 -24.76 19.65
CA GLU A 211 0.19 -26.19 19.41
C GLU A 211 1.34 -26.83 18.62
N GLU A 212 2.10 -26.04 17.89
CA GLU A 212 3.31 -26.50 17.19
C GLU A 212 4.45 -26.82 18.18
N GLY A 213 4.29 -27.93 18.90
CA GLY A 213 5.20 -28.40 19.92
C GLY A 213 6.43 -29.13 19.34
N GLY A 214 7.60 -28.53 19.51
CA GLY A 214 8.91 -29.18 19.42
C GLY A 214 9.58 -29.20 20.79
N ARG A 215 10.91 -29.46 20.86
CA ARG A 215 11.72 -29.48 22.09
C ARG A 215 11.69 -28.19 22.92
N SER A 216 11.03 -27.12 22.48
CA SER A 216 10.90 -25.85 23.23
C SER A 216 9.49 -25.28 23.12
N THR A 217 8.92 -24.90 24.28
CA THR A 217 7.62 -24.25 24.37
C THR A 217 7.64 -22.88 23.71
N ASN A 218 6.70 -22.64 22.81
CA ASN A 218 6.44 -21.37 22.17
C ASN A 218 5.13 -20.77 22.70
N TYR A 219 5.01 -19.46 22.63
CA TYR A 219 3.83 -18.74 23.10
C TYR A 219 3.34 -17.80 21.99
N GLU A 220 2.03 -17.58 21.96
CA GLU A 220 1.38 -16.67 21.00
C GLU A 220 0.22 -15.93 21.69
N LEU A 221 -0.26 -14.85 21.07
CA LEU A 221 -1.42 -14.15 21.57
C LEU A 221 -2.64 -15.09 21.58
N ASN A 222 -3.45 -14.98 22.61
CA ASN A 222 -4.72 -15.67 22.73
C ASN A 222 -5.84 -14.68 22.34
N VAL A 223 -6.06 -14.58 21.04
CA VAL A 223 -7.03 -13.65 20.43
C VAL A 223 -8.35 -14.35 20.23
#